data_5772cda026699fd7154d3d80c0469729
#
_entry.id   5772cda026699fd7154d3d80c0469729
#
_cell.length_a   1.000
_cell.length_b   1.000
_cell.length_c   1.000
_cell.angle_alpha   90.00
_cell.angle_beta   90.00
_cell.angle_gamma   90.00
#
_symmetry.space_group_name_H-M   'P 1'
#
loop_
_entity.id
_entity.type
_entity.pdbx_description
1 polymer ?
#
loop_
_entity_poly.entity_id
_entity_poly.type
_entity_poly.pdbx_seq_one_letter_code
_entity_poly.pdbx_strand_id
1 'polypeptide(L)'
;MAIKRRANTKLLNSCYLYGIPAAEKVVTHVFLCLGILLIPMLGSKDLKLANSGAMQSCAAHANSSKLRPKPVWVGHILNYLRSLPMSDLLDNAARRLRKAYTSDPILPLRETLQPTDIDAAYAIQEINTRFWQDSGRKIVGRKVGLTSTAVQKQLGVDRPDFGVLFEDMQLSDGGVLARDRVIQPKAEAEVALLLAKDLDMIAATPEDVADATRGAFVAIEIVDSRIQDWKITFADTVADNGSSAFFVLGKDEHPLDGLDLLNCKMQLTVNGELASSGTGAACLGHPLNAAAWLARTLAARGEPLRAGDLILTGALGPMVALKPGAAVTASVEGLGTVNFTFDGENA
;
A
#
# COMPACT_ATOMS: atom_id res chain seq x y z
N MET A 1 -5.75 -52.28 0.72
CA MET A 1 -4.98 -51.45 -0.23
C MET A 1 -5.71 -51.10 -1.52
N ALA A 2 -6.81 -51.70 -1.87
CA ALA A 2 -7.57 -51.52 -3.12
C ALA A 2 -8.62 -50.37 -3.10
N ILE A 3 -9.06 -49.93 -1.96
CA ILE A 3 -10.13 -48.90 -1.81
C ILE A 3 -9.57 -47.45 -1.96
N LYS A 4 -8.28 -47.21 -1.64
CA LYS A 4 -7.67 -45.88 -1.78
C LYS A 4 -7.38 -45.45 -3.23
N ARG A 5 -7.22 -46.38 -4.19
CA ARG A 5 -6.96 -46.05 -5.60
C ARG A 5 -8.21 -45.65 -6.39
N ARG A 6 -9.41 -46.12 -6.00
CA ARG A 6 -10.66 -45.81 -6.74
C ARG A 6 -11.23 -44.42 -6.47
N ALA A 7 -10.97 -43.83 -5.30
CA ALA A 7 -11.43 -42.49 -4.98
C ALA A 7 -10.63 -41.37 -5.73
N ASN A 8 -9.32 -41.58 -5.92
CA ASN A 8 -8.46 -40.59 -6.59
C ASN A 8 -8.71 -40.54 -8.12
N THR A 9 -9.11 -41.64 -8.75
CA THR A 9 -9.29 -41.72 -10.21
C THR A 9 -10.56 -40.99 -10.67
N LYS A 10 -11.63 -41.01 -9.88
CA LYS A 10 -12.88 -40.29 -10.23
C LYS A 10 -12.75 -38.77 -10.11
N LEU A 11 -11.98 -38.26 -9.14
CA LEU A 11 -11.72 -36.82 -8.99
C LEU A 11 -10.79 -36.28 -10.07
N LEU A 12 -9.77 -37.03 -10.48
CA LEU A 12 -8.88 -36.67 -11.59
C LEU A 12 -9.59 -36.60 -12.95
N ASN A 13 -10.54 -37.51 -13.21
CA ASN A 13 -11.30 -37.48 -14.46
C ASN A 13 -12.28 -36.33 -14.58
N SER A 14 -12.78 -35.77 -13.46
CA SER A 14 -13.65 -34.59 -13.48
C SER A 14 -12.89 -33.31 -13.89
N CYS A 15 -11.59 -33.22 -13.58
CA CYS A 15 -10.74 -32.07 -13.96
C CYS A 15 -10.29 -32.09 -15.43
N TYR A 16 -10.28 -33.27 -16.09
CA TYR A 16 -9.92 -33.40 -17.51
C TYR A 16 -10.97 -32.80 -18.45
N LEU A 17 -12.23 -32.71 -18.02
CA LEU A 17 -13.34 -32.17 -18.81
C LEU A 17 -13.34 -30.66 -19.01
N TYR A 18 -12.52 -29.92 -18.26
CA TYR A 18 -12.50 -28.43 -18.29
C TYR A 18 -11.19 -27.81 -18.79
N GLY A 19 -10.28 -28.56 -19.38
CA GLY A 19 -9.09 -28.05 -20.11
C GLY A 19 -8.07 -27.25 -19.27
N ILE A 20 -8.03 -27.43 -17.95
CA ILE A 20 -7.15 -26.67 -17.03
C ILE A 20 -5.72 -27.24 -17.03
N PRO A 21 -4.65 -26.42 -17.17
CA PRO A 21 -3.25 -26.87 -17.11
C PRO A 21 -2.86 -27.54 -15.78
N ALA A 22 -1.88 -28.44 -15.80
CA ALA A 22 -1.53 -29.30 -14.65
C ALA A 22 -1.12 -28.52 -13.38
N ALA A 23 -0.48 -27.35 -13.51
CA ALA A 23 -0.09 -26.50 -12.39
C ALA A 23 -1.30 -25.83 -11.71
N GLU A 24 -2.31 -25.39 -12.49
CA GLU A 24 -3.54 -24.82 -11.94
C GLU A 24 -4.44 -25.85 -11.26
N LYS A 25 -4.33 -27.12 -11.63
CA LYS A 25 -5.11 -28.22 -11.01
C LYS A 25 -4.78 -28.43 -9.55
N VAL A 26 -3.52 -28.24 -9.15
CA VAL A 26 -3.07 -28.34 -7.75
C VAL A 26 -3.60 -27.15 -6.95
N VAL A 27 -3.53 -25.95 -7.49
CA VAL A 27 -4.03 -24.71 -6.86
C VAL A 27 -5.54 -24.78 -6.69
N THR A 28 -6.29 -25.19 -7.71
CA THR A 28 -7.75 -25.34 -7.65
C THR A 28 -8.18 -26.40 -6.62
N HIS A 29 -7.41 -27.50 -6.47
CA HIS A 29 -7.67 -28.52 -5.43
C HIS A 29 -7.41 -28.00 -4.01
N VAL A 30 -6.38 -27.21 -3.81
CA VAL A 30 -6.08 -26.57 -2.53
C VAL A 30 -7.16 -25.54 -2.17
N PHE A 31 -7.64 -24.75 -3.12
CA PHE A 31 -8.73 -23.80 -2.90
C PHE A 31 -10.08 -24.50 -2.65
N LEU A 32 -10.40 -25.60 -3.33
CA LEU A 32 -11.60 -26.39 -3.03
C LEU A 32 -11.52 -27.02 -1.64
N CYS A 33 -10.36 -27.52 -1.23
CA CYS A 33 -10.19 -28.09 0.12
C CYS A 33 -10.24 -27.02 1.21
N LEU A 34 -9.69 -25.81 0.97
CA LEU A 34 -9.79 -24.67 1.88
C LEU A 34 -11.20 -24.10 1.95
N GLY A 35 -11.93 -24.04 0.84
CA GLY A 35 -13.35 -23.65 0.80
C GLY A 35 -14.23 -24.58 1.64
N ILE A 36 -14.01 -25.89 1.57
CA ILE A 36 -14.74 -26.90 2.37
C ILE A 36 -14.39 -26.79 3.86
N LEU A 37 -13.19 -26.31 4.23
CA LEU A 37 -12.76 -26.11 5.62
C LEU A 37 -13.29 -24.82 6.25
N LEU A 38 -13.62 -23.80 5.45
CA LEU A 38 -14.12 -22.49 5.93
C LEU A 38 -15.65 -22.43 6.03
N ILE A 39 -16.40 -23.25 5.31
CA ILE A 39 -17.87 -23.27 5.32
C ILE A 39 -18.48 -23.50 6.72
N PRO A 40 -17.90 -24.30 7.62
CA PRO A 40 -18.45 -24.44 8.98
C PRO A 40 -18.19 -23.26 9.92
N MET A 41 -17.33 -22.31 9.53
CA MET A 41 -17.02 -21.13 10.36
C MET A 41 -17.80 -19.86 9.97
N LEU A 42 -18.51 -19.89 8.83
CA LEU A 42 -19.37 -18.80 8.38
C LEU A 42 -20.81 -19.04 8.82
N GLY A 43 -21.39 -18.07 9.54
CA GLY A 43 -22.76 -18.12 10.01
C GLY A 43 -23.76 -18.11 8.84
N SER A 44 -24.97 -18.63 9.09
CA SER A 44 -26.02 -18.91 8.10
C SER A 44 -26.56 -17.73 7.27
N LYS A 45 -25.98 -16.54 7.35
CA LYS A 45 -26.41 -15.34 6.61
C LYS A 45 -25.66 -15.12 5.29
N ASP A 46 -24.49 -15.76 5.09
CA ASP A 46 -23.62 -15.49 3.93
C ASP A 46 -23.77 -16.49 2.77
N LEU A 47 -24.72 -17.38 2.84
CA LEU A 47 -24.93 -18.46 1.85
C LEU A 47 -25.63 -18.04 0.55
N LYS A 48 -25.93 -16.77 0.34
CA LYS A 48 -26.68 -16.32 -0.86
C LYS A 48 -25.86 -16.14 -2.13
N LEU A 49 -24.53 -16.25 -2.09
CA LEU A 49 -23.64 -16.01 -3.24
C LEU A 49 -23.10 -17.28 -3.92
N ALA A 50 -23.46 -18.47 -3.49
CA ALA A 50 -22.97 -19.74 -4.04
C ALA A 50 -23.99 -20.40 -4.99
N ASN A 51 -24.26 -19.81 -6.15
CA ASN A 51 -25.20 -20.35 -7.12
C ASN A 51 -24.51 -20.96 -8.35
N SER A 52 -23.49 -21.82 -8.16
CA SER A 52 -22.93 -22.66 -9.22
C SER A 52 -23.16 -24.14 -8.88
N GLY A 53 -23.68 -24.92 -9.84
CA GLY A 53 -24.05 -26.32 -9.64
C GLY A 53 -22.95 -27.25 -9.12
N ALA A 54 -21.66 -26.84 -9.23
CA ALA A 54 -20.52 -27.57 -8.67
C ALA A 54 -20.42 -27.45 -7.14
N MET A 55 -20.86 -26.32 -6.55
CA MET A 55 -20.86 -26.11 -5.10
C MET A 55 -21.99 -26.85 -4.40
N GLN A 56 -23.14 -27.01 -5.05
CA GLN A 56 -24.28 -27.76 -4.47
C GLN A 56 -23.97 -29.27 -4.34
N SER A 57 -23.22 -29.84 -5.26
CA SER A 57 -22.77 -31.24 -5.15
C SER A 57 -21.76 -31.47 -4.02
N CYS A 58 -20.89 -30.50 -3.74
CA CYS A 58 -19.92 -30.58 -2.63
C CYS A 58 -20.56 -30.37 -1.26
N ALA A 59 -21.56 -29.48 -1.15
CA ALA A 59 -22.28 -29.21 0.11
C ALA A 59 -23.08 -30.42 0.59
N ALA A 60 -23.64 -31.22 -0.33
CA ALA A 60 -24.40 -32.43 0.00
C ALA A 60 -23.49 -33.54 0.61
N HIS A 61 -22.18 -33.55 0.31
CA HIS A 61 -21.24 -34.50 0.87
C HIS A 61 -20.59 -34.06 2.20
N ALA A 62 -20.58 -32.76 2.48
CA ALA A 62 -19.99 -32.19 3.70
C ALA A 62 -20.88 -32.33 4.94
N ASN A 63 -22.18 -32.59 4.77
CA ASN A 63 -23.16 -32.68 5.87
C ASN A 63 -23.18 -34.04 6.56
N SER A 64 -22.34 -34.99 6.19
CA SER A 64 -22.12 -36.21 6.96
C SER A 64 -21.14 -35.97 8.10
N SER A 65 -21.63 -35.95 9.31
CA SER A 65 -21.05 -35.50 10.58
C SER A 65 -19.79 -36.25 11.09
N LYS A 66 -18.82 -36.63 10.25
CA LYS A 66 -17.63 -37.39 10.66
C LYS A 66 -16.28 -36.92 10.07
N LEU A 67 -16.18 -35.80 9.37
CA LEU A 67 -14.91 -35.32 8.81
C LEU A 67 -14.42 -34.08 9.55
N ARG A 68 -13.89 -34.24 10.78
CA ARG A 68 -12.92 -33.26 11.30
C ARG A 68 -11.61 -33.44 10.54
N PRO A 69 -11.02 -32.38 9.98
CA PRO A 69 -9.71 -32.50 9.32
C PRO A 69 -8.70 -32.99 10.34
N LYS A 70 -7.99 -34.08 10.03
CA LYS A 70 -6.92 -34.56 10.89
C LYS A 70 -5.80 -33.52 10.89
N PRO A 71 -5.14 -33.21 12.02
CA PRO A 71 -4.03 -32.26 12.14
C PRO A 71 -2.90 -32.48 11.13
N VAL A 72 -2.75 -33.69 10.60
CA VAL A 72 -1.79 -34.09 9.57
C VAL A 72 -1.91 -33.27 8.28
N TRP A 73 -3.10 -32.83 7.86
CA TRP A 73 -3.26 -32.08 6.61
C TRP A 73 -2.83 -30.62 6.74
N VAL A 74 -3.02 -30.01 7.89
CA VAL A 74 -2.55 -28.66 8.19
C VAL A 74 -1.02 -28.64 8.18
N GLY A 75 -0.38 -29.65 8.75
CA GLY A 75 1.07 -29.81 8.72
C GLY A 75 1.64 -29.98 7.30
N HIS A 76 0.94 -30.69 6.41
CA HIS A 76 1.37 -30.85 5.01
C HIS A 76 1.24 -29.55 4.21
N ILE A 77 0.18 -28.76 4.43
CA ILE A 77 0.00 -27.44 3.77
C ILE A 77 1.07 -26.47 4.27
N LEU A 78 1.31 -26.41 5.56
CA LEU A 78 2.35 -25.55 6.15
C LEU A 78 3.77 -25.95 5.67
N ASN A 79 4.05 -27.25 5.54
CA ASN A 79 5.33 -27.72 5.00
C ASN A 79 5.46 -27.43 3.50
N TYR A 80 4.38 -27.52 2.73
CA TYR A 80 4.37 -27.12 1.32
C TYR A 80 4.62 -25.62 1.15
N LEU A 81 3.94 -24.77 1.94
CA LEU A 81 4.18 -23.32 1.93
C LEU A 81 5.62 -22.96 2.33
N ARG A 82 6.21 -23.72 3.30
CA ARG A 82 7.62 -23.56 3.69
C ARG A 82 8.62 -24.06 2.64
N SER A 83 8.19 -24.88 1.69
CA SER A 83 9.04 -25.38 0.60
C SER A 83 8.98 -24.53 -0.67
N LEU A 84 8.11 -23.49 -0.71
CA LEU A 84 8.08 -22.55 -1.83
C LEU A 84 9.36 -21.71 -1.83
N PRO A 85 9.96 -21.44 -3.01
CA PRO A 85 11.01 -20.43 -3.13
C PRO A 85 10.54 -19.11 -2.54
N MET A 86 11.45 -18.36 -1.91
CA MET A 86 11.13 -17.03 -1.34
C MET A 86 10.54 -16.10 -2.41
N SER A 87 11.03 -16.16 -3.64
CA SER A 87 10.49 -15.41 -4.78
C SER A 87 8.98 -15.61 -4.97
N ASP A 88 8.51 -16.88 -4.90
CA ASP A 88 7.08 -17.20 -5.12
C ASP A 88 6.19 -16.65 -3.99
N LEU A 89 6.70 -16.57 -2.77
CA LEU A 89 6.02 -15.96 -1.63
C LEU A 89 5.90 -14.45 -1.80
N LEU A 90 6.98 -13.78 -2.22
CA LEU A 90 6.99 -12.34 -2.47
C LEU A 90 6.07 -11.98 -3.65
N ASP A 91 6.12 -12.73 -4.75
CA ASP A 91 5.23 -12.56 -5.89
C ASP A 91 3.74 -12.74 -5.50
N ASN A 92 3.45 -13.70 -4.64
CA ASN A 92 2.09 -13.91 -4.14
C ASN A 92 1.61 -12.72 -3.30
N ALA A 93 2.44 -12.22 -2.38
CA ALA A 93 2.14 -11.06 -1.56
C ALA A 93 1.91 -9.81 -2.43
N ALA A 94 2.77 -9.59 -3.44
CA ALA A 94 2.65 -8.52 -4.40
C ALA A 94 1.31 -8.56 -5.17
N ARG A 95 0.92 -9.75 -5.66
CA ARG A 95 -0.38 -9.94 -6.35
C ARG A 95 -1.57 -9.69 -5.43
N ARG A 96 -1.52 -10.12 -4.17
CA ARG A 96 -2.58 -9.87 -3.19
C ARG A 96 -2.76 -8.38 -2.93
N LEU A 97 -1.67 -7.64 -2.72
CA LEU A 97 -1.71 -6.18 -2.57
C LEU A 97 -2.28 -5.49 -3.81
N ARG A 98 -1.80 -5.83 -5.02
CA ARG A 98 -2.36 -5.27 -6.26
C ARG A 98 -3.86 -5.49 -6.41
N LYS A 99 -4.34 -6.70 -6.07
CA LYS A 99 -5.77 -7.00 -6.13
C LYS A 99 -6.58 -6.12 -5.18
N ALA A 100 -6.06 -5.80 -4.00
CA ALA A 100 -6.75 -4.97 -3.01
C ALA A 100 -6.99 -3.51 -3.46
N TYR A 101 -6.28 -3.02 -4.47
CA TYR A 101 -6.57 -1.70 -5.06
C TYR A 101 -7.96 -1.62 -5.74
N THR A 102 -8.56 -2.76 -6.08
CA THR A 102 -9.86 -2.86 -6.77
C THR A 102 -10.82 -3.85 -6.08
N SER A 103 -10.53 -4.21 -4.83
CA SER A 103 -11.34 -5.15 -4.05
C SER A 103 -11.26 -4.82 -2.55
N ASP A 104 -11.75 -5.70 -1.70
CA ASP A 104 -11.63 -5.58 -0.26
C ASP A 104 -10.17 -5.59 0.21
N PRO A 105 -9.86 -4.91 1.34
CA PRO A 105 -8.54 -4.94 1.94
C PRO A 105 -8.15 -6.36 2.37
N ILE A 106 -6.85 -6.62 2.40
CA ILE A 106 -6.31 -7.94 2.79
C ILE A 106 -5.87 -7.96 4.24
N LEU A 107 -5.75 -9.16 4.79
CA LEU A 107 -5.10 -9.37 6.09
C LEU A 107 -3.61 -8.99 6.02
N PRO A 108 -3.01 -8.55 7.14
CA PRO A 108 -1.59 -8.28 7.24
C PRO A 108 -0.71 -9.40 6.68
N LEU A 109 0.44 -9.05 6.09
CA LEU A 109 1.34 -9.99 5.40
C LEU A 109 2.20 -10.84 6.35
N ARG A 110 1.79 -11.04 7.59
CA ARG A 110 2.57 -11.70 8.66
C ARG A 110 2.92 -13.17 8.41
N GLU A 111 2.21 -13.83 7.49
CA GLU A 111 2.57 -15.18 7.03
C GLU A 111 3.76 -15.17 6.07
N THR A 112 4.02 -14.03 5.42
CA THR A 112 5.07 -13.85 4.40
C THR A 112 6.22 -13.01 4.92
N LEU A 113 5.92 -11.94 5.70
CA LEU A 113 6.88 -10.95 6.16
C LEU A 113 6.98 -10.92 7.69
N GLN A 114 8.21 -10.89 8.21
CA GLN A 114 8.42 -10.45 9.59
C GLN A 114 8.10 -8.94 9.71
N PRO A 115 7.65 -8.45 10.86
CA PRO A 115 7.20 -7.07 11.04
C PRO A 115 8.19 -5.98 10.62
N THR A 116 9.50 -6.29 10.67
CA THR A 116 10.61 -5.38 10.34
C THR A 116 11.48 -5.89 9.20
N ASP A 117 10.99 -6.82 8.38
CA ASP A 117 11.71 -7.36 7.21
C ASP A 117 11.67 -6.34 6.07
N ILE A 118 12.63 -5.42 6.09
CA ILE A 118 12.74 -4.29 5.18
C ILE A 118 13.03 -4.76 3.75
N ASP A 119 13.96 -5.69 3.59
CA ASP A 119 14.43 -6.11 2.26
C ASP A 119 13.33 -6.85 1.50
N ALA A 120 12.63 -7.78 2.16
CA ALA A 120 11.50 -8.48 1.56
C ALA A 120 10.33 -7.52 1.27
N ALA A 121 10.06 -6.55 2.14
CA ALA A 121 9.01 -5.56 1.95
C ALA A 121 9.27 -4.68 0.72
N TYR A 122 10.49 -4.13 0.56
CA TYR A 122 10.86 -3.37 -0.63
C TYR A 122 10.91 -4.24 -1.89
N ALA A 123 11.29 -5.51 -1.79
CA ALA A 123 11.20 -6.42 -2.94
C ALA A 123 9.75 -6.60 -3.43
N ILE A 124 8.78 -6.71 -2.52
CA ILE A 124 7.36 -6.75 -2.89
C ILE A 124 6.91 -5.43 -3.52
N GLN A 125 7.31 -4.28 -2.96
CA GLN A 125 7.03 -2.97 -3.52
C GLN A 125 7.59 -2.85 -4.95
N GLU A 126 8.83 -3.29 -5.17
CA GLU A 126 9.50 -3.26 -6.47
C GLU A 126 8.80 -4.15 -7.50
N ILE A 127 8.37 -5.38 -7.13
CA ILE A 127 7.58 -6.26 -8.00
C ILE A 127 6.31 -5.53 -8.48
N ASN A 128 5.61 -4.82 -7.58
CA ASN A 128 4.41 -4.07 -7.92
C ASN A 128 4.73 -2.83 -8.75
N THR A 129 5.79 -2.10 -8.44
CA THR A 129 6.25 -0.93 -9.19
C THR A 129 6.55 -1.30 -10.63
N ARG A 130 7.33 -2.36 -10.86
CA ARG A 130 7.64 -2.86 -12.20
C ARG A 130 6.39 -3.29 -12.96
N PHE A 131 5.49 -4.03 -12.32
CA PHE A 131 4.21 -4.42 -12.92
C PHE A 131 3.41 -3.21 -13.42
N TRP A 132 3.34 -2.13 -12.63
CA TRP A 132 2.62 -0.92 -13.01
C TRP A 132 3.34 -0.14 -14.11
N GLN A 133 4.67 -0.05 -14.08
CA GLN A 133 5.45 0.54 -15.17
C GLN A 133 5.26 -0.24 -16.49
N ASP A 134 5.31 -1.57 -16.44
CA ASP A 134 5.07 -2.44 -17.60
C ASP A 134 3.64 -2.29 -18.15
N SER A 135 2.68 -1.92 -17.30
CA SER A 135 1.31 -1.58 -17.71
C SER A 135 1.15 -0.13 -18.21
N GLY A 136 2.24 0.64 -18.29
CA GLY A 136 2.28 1.98 -18.87
C GLY A 136 2.17 3.13 -17.86
N ARG A 137 2.08 2.87 -16.53
CA ARG A 137 2.10 3.94 -15.52
C ARG A 137 3.48 4.60 -15.47
N LYS A 138 3.50 5.93 -15.36
CA LYS A 138 4.73 6.72 -15.30
C LYS A 138 5.01 7.13 -13.85
N ILE A 139 6.25 6.89 -13.41
CA ILE A 139 6.74 7.42 -12.15
C ILE A 139 7.00 8.91 -12.32
N VAL A 140 6.55 9.71 -11.35
CA VAL A 140 6.76 11.16 -11.30
C VAL A 140 7.54 11.59 -10.05
N GLY A 141 7.83 10.67 -9.14
CA GLY A 141 8.57 10.98 -7.93
C GLY A 141 8.43 9.92 -6.84
N ARG A 142 8.70 10.36 -5.61
CA ARG A 142 8.66 9.53 -4.41
C ARG A 142 8.04 10.29 -3.25
N LYS A 143 7.45 9.56 -2.29
CA LYS A 143 7.03 10.10 -0.98
C LYS A 143 7.89 9.51 0.13
N VAL A 144 8.07 10.25 1.19
CA VAL A 144 8.73 9.80 2.43
C VAL A 144 7.66 9.65 3.51
N GLY A 145 7.53 8.45 4.05
CA GLY A 145 6.64 8.15 5.16
C GLY A 145 7.40 7.96 6.48
N LEU A 146 6.62 7.87 7.59
CA LEU A 146 7.17 7.63 8.93
C LEU A 146 8.23 8.66 9.35
N THR A 147 8.03 9.92 9.01
CA THR A 147 8.97 11.01 9.33
C THR A 147 8.90 11.46 10.79
N SER A 148 7.89 11.03 11.54
CA SER A 148 7.73 11.29 12.96
C SER A 148 8.41 10.23 13.83
N THR A 149 9.31 10.63 14.75
CA THR A 149 9.95 9.70 15.71
C THR A 149 8.95 8.99 16.62
N ALA A 150 7.80 9.58 16.89
CA ALA A 150 6.74 8.95 17.69
C ALA A 150 6.12 7.76 16.93
N VAL A 151 5.84 7.92 15.63
CA VAL A 151 5.29 6.85 14.79
C VAL A 151 6.34 5.76 14.56
N GLN A 152 7.61 6.13 14.34
CA GLN A 152 8.70 5.16 14.22
C GLN A 152 8.79 4.26 15.46
N LYS A 153 8.77 4.85 16.67
CA LYS A 153 8.78 4.11 17.94
C LYS A 153 7.56 3.19 18.07
N GLN A 154 6.39 3.65 17.67
CA GLN A 154 5.16 2.85 17.70
C GLN A 154 5.25 1.60 16.83
N LEU A 155 5.89 1.70 15.65
CA LEU A 155 6.10 0.59 14.72
C LEU A 155 7.37 -0.21 15.01
N GLY A 156 8.16 0.16 16.05
CA GLY A 156 9.37 -0.54 16.44
C GLY A 156 10.53 -0.39 15.44
N VAL A 157 10.61 0.77 14.76
CA VAL A 157 11.64 1.12 13.78
C VAL A 157 12.34 2.43 14.14
N ASP A 158 13.47 2.70 13.50
CA ASP A 158 14.33 3.86 13.76
C ASP A 158 14.54 4.71 12.50
N ARG A 159 13.73 4.48 11.46
CA ARG A 159 13.91 5.11 10.15
C ARG A 159 12.59 5.34 9.42
N PRO A 160 12.59 6.27 8.44
CA PRO A 160 11.47 6.46 7.52
C PRO A 160 11.31 5.29 6.54
N ASP A 161 10.21 5.32 5.80
CA ASP A 161 9.99 4.54 4.57
C ASP A 161 9.84 5.46 3.36
N PHE A 162 9.75 4.85 2.16
CA PHE A 162 9.37 5.57 0.96
C PHE A 162 8.37 4.78 0.12
N GLY A 163 7.62 5.50 -0.68
CA GLY A 163 6.73 4.97 -1.71
C GLY A 163 6.97 5.66 -3.05
N VAL A 164 6.46 5.04 -4.12
CA VAL A 164 6.53 5.53 -5.49
C VAL A 164 5.28 6.35 -5.80
N LEU A 165 5.46 7.52 -6.40
CA LEU A 165 4.39 8.35 -6.93
C LEU A 165 4.27 8.13 -8.43
N PHE A 166 3.06 7.78 -8.88
CA PHE A 166 2.74 7.67 -10.30
C PHE A 166 1.91 8.89 -10.76
N GLU A 167 2.02 9.23 -12.05
CA GLU A 167 1.34 10.38 -12.67
C GLU A 167 -0.19 10.35 -12.42
N ASP A 168 -0.81 9.17 -12.51
CA ASP A 168 -2.24 8.96 -12.32
C ASP A 168 -2.72 9.00 -10.84
N MET A 169 -1.79 9.14 -9.89
CA MET A 169 -2.10 9.41 -8.49
C MET A 169 -2.30 10.91 -8.20
N GLN A 170 -1.92 11.79 -9.12
CA GLN A 170 -2.10 13.21 -8.93
C GLN A 170 -3.55 13.63 -9.18
N LEU A 171 -4.17 14.26 -8.18
CA LEU A 171 -5.43 14.96 -8.30
C LEU A 171 -5.17 16.46 -8.52
N SER A 172 -6.05 17.11 -9.26
CA SER A 172 -6.00 18.56 -9.41
C SER A 172 -6.36 19.26 -8.10
N ASP A 173 -5.78 20.42 -7.83
CA ASP A 173 -6.23 21.29 -6.74
C ASP A 173 -7.69 21.72 -6.99
N GLY A 174 -8.54 21.52 -5.98
CA GLY A 174 -9.99 21.64 -6.07
C GLY A 174 -10.68 20.43 -6.71
N GLY A 175 -9.93 19.35 -6.99
CA GLY A 175 -10.47 18.13 -7.60
C GLY A 175 -11.31 17.27 -6.65
N VAL A 176 -11.88 16.21 -7.20
CA VAL A 176 -12.71 15.25 -6.45
C VAL A 176 -12.04 13.89 -6.45
N LEU A 177 -11.86 13.32 -5.25
CA LEU A 177 -11.46 11.93 -5.05
C LEU A 177 -12.69 11.05 -5.06
N ALA A 178 -12.84 10.19 -6.07
CA ALA A 178 -13.95 9.26 -6.14
C ALA A 178 -13.86 8.19 -5.04
N ARG A 179 -15.01 7.86 -4.45
CA ARG A 179 -15.10 6.97 -3.29
C ARG A 179 -14.63 5.55 -3.58
N ASP A 180 -14.89 5.05 -4.78
CA ASP A 180 -14.54 3.71 -5.24
C ASP A 180 -13.04 3.51 -5.51
N ARG A 181 -12.26 4.60 -5.47
CA ARG A 181 -10.81 4.57 -5.66
C ARG A 181 -10.01 4.35 -4.39
N VAL A 182 -10.65 4.36 -3.22
CA VAL A 182 -10.00 4.25 -1.91
C VAL A 182 -10.80 3.34 -0.96
N ILE A 183 -10.14 2.79 0.03
CA ILE A 183 -10.71 1.83 0.98
C ILE A 183 -10.96 2.50 2.34
N GLN A 184 -9.92 3.08 2.93
CA GLN A 184 -9.88 3.66 4.28
C GLN A 184 -8.94 4.87 4.31
N PRO A 185 -9.22 5.92 3.49
CA PRO A 185 -8.29 7.00 3.24
C PRO A 185 -8.05 7.89 4.46
N LYS A 186 -6.82 8.42 4.54
CA LYS A 186 -6.44 9.48 5.46
C LYS A 186 -5.69 10.56 4.68
N ALA A 187 -5.70 11.80 5.17
CA ALA A 187 -4.97 12.92 4.58
C ALA A 187 -3.84 13.40 5.48
N GLU A 188 -2.74 13.78 4.85
CA GLU A 188 -1.57 14.40 5.46
C GLU A 188 -1.20 15.67 4.70
N ALA A 189 -0.93 16.77 5.41
CA ALA A 189 -0.42 17.99 4.78
C ALA A 189 1.11 17.98 4.82
N GLU A 190 1.72 18.30 3.68
CA GLU A 190 3.15 18.15 3.44
C GLU A 190 3.75 19.33 2.68
N VAL A 191 5.07 19.40 2.64
CA VAL A 191 5.84 20.13 1.65
C VAL A 191 6.18 19.16 0.51
N ALA A 192 5.95 19.58 -0.72
CA ALA A 192 6.45 18.89 -1.90
C ALA A 192 7.63 19.68 -2.52
N LEU A 193 8.67 18.96 -2.94
CA LEU A 193 9.84 19.54 -3.61
C LEU A 193 9.90 19.01 -5.04
N LEU A 194 10.15 19.88 -6.02
CA LEU A 194 10.36 19.53 -7.41
C LEU A 194 11.81 19.72 -7.77
N LEU A 195 12.47 18.67 -8.25
CA LEU A 195 13.90 18.74 -8.56
C LEU A 195 14.17 19.37 -9.93
N ALA A 196 15.22 20.22 -9.99
CA ALA A 196 15.81 20.73 -11.23
C ALA A 196 17.06 19.95 -11.67
N LYS A 197 17.67 19.20 -10.74
CA LYS A 197 18.92 18.46 -10.96
C LYS A 197 18.81 17.05 -10.39
N ASP A 198 19.62 16.14 -10.91
CA ASP A 198 19.78 14.79 -10.39
C ASP A 198 20.40 14.82 -8.98
N LEU A 199 19.97 13.89 -8.12
CA LEU A 199 20.54 13.62 -6.80
C LEU A 199 20.97 12.15 -6.76
N ASP A 200 22.20 11.88 -7.21
CA ASP A 200 22.75 10.52 -7.32
C ASP A 200 23.83 10.20 -6.26
N MET A 201 24.02 11.11 -5.30
CA MET A 201 25.03 10.99 -4.25
C MET A 201 24.52 10.15 -3.07
N ILE A 202 25.28 9.11 -2.70
CA ILE A 202 25.00 8.29 -1.52
C ILE A 202 25.17 9.03 -0.18
N ALA A 203 25.78 10.22 -0.22
CA ALA A 203 26.01 11.09 0.95
C ALA A 203 25.29 12.45 0.81
N ALA A 204 24.19 12.51 0.04
CA ALA A 204 23.44 13.73 -0.17
C ALA A 204 23.05 14.42 1.14
N THR A 205 23.29 15.71 1.26
CA THR A 205 22.96 16.55 2.41
C THR A 205 21.67 17.34 2.16
N PRO A 206 21.06 17.95 3.18
CA PRO A 206 19.96 18.89 2.98
C PRO A 206 20.30 20.07 2.05
N GLU A 207 21.54 20.53 2.09
CA GLU A 207 22.03 21.60 1.21
C GLU A 207 22.09 21.14 -0.25
N ASP A 208 22.53 19.90 -0.51
CA ASP A 208 22.53 19.32 -1.87
C ASP A 208 21.09 19.21 -2.40
N VAL A 209 20.12 18.84 -1.53
CA VAL A 209 18.71 18.82 -1.90
C VAL A 209 18.20 20.21 -2.22
N ALA A 210 18.55 21.23 -1.39
CA ALA A 210 18.14 22.61 -1.63
C ALA A 210 18.68 23.10 -2.98
N ASP A 211 19.97 22.85 -3.28
CA ASP A 211 20.62 23.24 -4.53
C ASP A 211 20.06 22.51 -5.78
N ALA A 212 19.50 21.31 -5.59
CA ALA A 212 18.87 20.54 -6.65
C ALA A 212 17.38 20.87 -6.83
N THR A 213 16.75 21.51 -5.85
CA THR A 213 15.32 21.83 -5.89
C THR A 213 15.03 23.02 -6.78
N ARG A 214 14.07 22.89 -7.68
CA ARG A 214 13.53 23.98 -8.52
C ARG A 214 12.57 24.86 -7.73
N GLY A 215 11.69 24.23 -6.95
CA GLY A 215 10.70 24.91 -6.14
C GLY A 215 9.96 23.97 -5.20
N ALA A 216 9.25 24.58 -4.25
CA ALA A 216 8.42 23.91 -3.26
C ALA A 216 6.94 24.23 -3.46
N PHE A 217 6.08 23.31 -3.07
CA PHE A 217 4.63 23.44 -3.10
C PHE A 217 4.04 23.02 -1.76
N VAL A 218 2.89 23.58 -1.41
CA VAL A 218 2.00 22.94 -0.44
C VAL A 218 1.39 21.69 -1.08
N ALA A 219 1.32 20.58 -0.33
CA ALA A 219 0.76 19.33 -0.81
C ALA A 219 -0.18 18.70 0.22
N ILE A 220 -1.09 17.86 -0.27
CA ILE A 220 -1.81 16.86 0.53
C ILE A 220 -1.44 15.49 -0.04
N GLU A 221 -0.90 14.59 0.81
CA GLU A 221 -0.88 13.16 0.50
C GLU A 221 -2.17 12.53 1.00
N ILE A 222 -2.79 11.67 0.18
CA ILE A 222 -3.87 10.79 0.58
C ILE A 222 -3.26 9.40 0.69
N VAL A 223 -3.10 8.94 1.92
CA VAL A 223 -2.68 7.58 2.23
C VAL A 223 -3.90 6.68 2.40
N ASP A 224 -3.80 5.46 1.87
CA ASP A 224 -4.88 4.48 1.92
C ASP A 224 -4.27 3.08 2.00
N SER A 225 -4.41 2.41 3.14
CA SER A 225 -3.82 1.09 3.31
C SER A 225 -4.68 0.00 2.68
N ARG A 226 -4.03 -0.88 1.90
CA ARG A 226 -4.66 -2.12 1.40
C ARG A 226 -4.69 -3.21 2.45
N ILE A 227 -4.18 -2.94 3.66
CA ILE A 227 -4.23 -3.83 4.82
C ILE A 227 -5.41 -3.44 5.71
N GLN A 228 -6.22 -4.44 6.06
CA GLN A 228 -7.46 -4.28 6.81
C GLN A 228 -7.26 -3.52 8.13
N ASP A 229 -8.14 -2.53 8.39
CA ASP A 229 -8.23 -1.76 9.63
C ASP A 229 -6.92 -1.04 10.01
N TRP A 230 -6.05 -0.73 9.04
CA TRP A 230 -4.73 -0.16 9.29
C TRP A 230 -3.88 -0.97 10.30
N LYS A 231 -4.11 -2.30 10.39
CA LYS A 231 -3.34 -3.18 11.27
C LYS A 231 -1.96 -3.50 10.68
N ILE A 232 -1.23 -2.46 10.32
CA ILE A 232 0.06 -2.53 9.64
C ILE A 232 1.23 -2.69 10.60
N THR A 233 2.25 -3.39 10.12
CA THR A 233 3.64 -3.30 10.61
C THR A 233 4.44 -2.43 9.65
N PHE A 234 5.72 -2.17 9.95
CA PHE A 234 6.62 -1.49 9.04
C PHE A 234 6.73 -2.22 7.69
N ALA A 235 6.90 -3.54 7.71
CA ALA A 235 6.99 -4.33 6.49
C ALA A 235 5.68 -4.30 5.67
N ASP A 236 4.51 -4.27 6.32
CA ASP A 236 3.23 -4.18 5.63
C ASP A 236 3.10 -2.86 4.85
N THR A 237 3.41 -1.70 5.49
CA THR A 237 3.27 -0.40 4.83
C THR A 237 4.27 -0.22 3.70
N VAL A 238 5.54 -0.63 3.89
CA VAL A 238 6.56 -0.60 2.84
C VAL A 238 6.14 -1.44 1.63
N ALA A 239 5.72 -2.70 1.85
CA ALA A 239 5.26 -3.58 0.78
C ALA A 239 4.04 -3.02 0.02
N ASP A 240 3.20 -2.25 0.73
CA ASP A 240 2.01 -1.56 0.23
C ASP A 240 2.32 -0.14 -0.30
N ASN A 241 3.51 0.07 -0.85
CA ASN A 241 3.95 1.35 -1.42
C ASN A 241 3.93 2.52 -0.42
N GLY A 242 4.34 2.30 0.84
CA GLY A 242 4.23 3.31 1.90
C GLY A 242 2.80 3.74 2.17
N SER A 243 1.82 2.87 1.88
CA SER A 243 0.37 3.13 1.92
C SER A 243 -0.08 4.33 1.07
N SER A 244 0.74 4.79 0.12
CA SER A 244 0.40 5.91 -0.76
C SER A 244 -0.75 5.56 -1.71
N ALA A 245 -1.65 6.52 -1.98
CA ALA A 245 -2.77 6.35 -2.89
C ALA A 245 -2.89 7.51 -3.89
N PHE A 246 -3.00 8.75 -3.39
CA PHE A 246 -3.13 9.95 -4.21
C PHE A 246 -2.36 11.10 -3.59
N PHE A 247 -2.18 12.16 -4.38
CA PHE A 247 -1.66 13.43 -3.88
C PHE A 247 -2.25 14.61 -4.64
N VAL A 248 -2.27 15.77 -3.99
CA VAL A 248 -2.70 17.04 -4.56
C VAL A 248 -1.59 18.05 -4.34
N LEU A 249 -1.23 18.81 -5.37
CA LEU A 249 -0.26 19.92 -5.27
C LEU A 249 -0.98 21.26 -5.37
N GLY A 250 -0.57 22.21 -4.56
CA GLY A 250 -0.94 23.61 -4.76
C GLY A 250 -0.47 24.12 -6.13
N LYS A 251 -1.12 25.17 -6.62
CA LYS A 251 -0.84 25.71 -7.97
C LYS A 251 0.47 26.48 -8.05
N ASP A 252 0.85 27.13 -6.94
CA ASP A 252 1.96 28.07 -6.93
C ASP A 252 3.27 27.35 -6.58
N GLU A 253 4.27 27.51 -7.44
CA GLU A 253 5.63 27.04 -7.20
C GLU A 253 6.41 28.17 -6.52
N HIS A 254 7.02 27.86 -5.38
CA HIS A 254 7.79 28.82 -4.59
C HIS A 254 9.27 28.45 -4.61
N PRO A 255 10.19 29.39 -4.91
CA PRO A 255 11.61 29.16 -4.72
C PRO A 255 11.92 28.93 -3.24
N LEU A 256 12.94 28.12 -2.93
CA LEU A 256 13.32 27.88 -1.53
C LEU A 256 13.90 29.10 -0.84
N ASP A 257 14.46 30.04 -1.61
CA ASP A 257 15.04 31.25 -1.05
C ASP A 257 13.98 32.10 -0.34
N GLY A 258 14.26 32.41 0.93
CA GLY A 258 13.33 33.16 1.80
C GLY A 258 12.21 32.31 2.44
N LEU A 259 12.11 31.01 2.16
CA LEU A 259 11.18 30.12 2.86
C LEU A 259 11.77 29.56 4.16
N ASP A 260 11.07 29.72 5.27
CA ASP A 260 11.38 29.05 6.53
C ASP A 260 10.63 27.72 6.61
N LEU A 261 11.14 26.69 5.92
CA LEU A 261 10.54 25.36 5.93
C LEU A 261 10.63 24.65 7.28
N LEU A 262 11.49 25.09 8.20
CA LEU A 262 11.58 24.52 9.55
C LEU A 262 10.38 24.93 10.41
N ASN A 263 10.08 26.24 10.43
CA ASN A 263 9.08 26.81 11.33
C ASN A 263 7.74 27.07 10.64
N CYS A 264 7.62 26.81 9.34
CA CYS A 264 6.37 27.00 8.60
C CYS A 264 5.21 26.30 9.31
N LYS A 265 4.18 27.06 9.65
CA LYS A 265 2.99 26.51 10.30
C LYS A 265 2.13 25.81 9.25
N MET A 266 1.66 24.61 9.63
CA MET A 266 0.73 23.83 8.84
C MET A 266 -0.63 23.76 9.54
N GLN A 267 -1.68 23.88 8.78
CA GLN A 267 -3.05 23.57 9.19
C GLN A 267 -3.72 22.71 8.12
N LEU A 268 -4.43 21.68 8.57
CA LEU A 268 -5.32 20.86 7.73
C LEU A 268 -6.72 20.94 8.32
N THR A 269 -7.66 21.37 7.52
CA THR A 269 -9.07 21.47 7.90
C THR A 269 -9.91 20.44 7.14
N VAL A 270 -10.97 19.97 7.79
CA VAL A 270 -12.00 19.13 7.17
C VAL A 270 -13.35 19.79 7.38
N ASN A 271 -14.07 20.10 6.29
CA ASN A 271 -15.33 20.84 6.29
C ASN A 271 -15.22 22.19 7.03
N GLY A 272 -14.06 22.85 6.91
CA GLY A 272 -13.77 24.13 7.55
C GLY A 272 -13.34 24.06 9.01
N GLU A 273 -13.37 22.91 9.65
CA GLU A 273 -12.93 22.70 11.02
C GLU A 273 -11.46 22.25 11.06
N LEU A 274 -10.66 22.79 11.99
CA LEU A 274 -9.25 22.40 12.18
C LEU A 274 -9.17 20.96 12.64
N ALA A 275 -8.58 20.09 11.81
CA ALA A 275 -8.44 18.67 12.07
C ALA A 275 -6.99 18.25 12.43
N SER A 276 -5.99 18.97 11.88
CA SER A 276 -4.57 18.73 12.19
C SER A 276 -3.79 20.01 12.07
N SER A 277 -2.73 20.14 12.85
CA SER A 277 -1.78 21.24 12.77
C SER A 277 -0.38 20.78 13.16
N GLY A 278 0.64 21.52 12.69
CA GLY A 278 2.03 21.24 12.99
C GLY A 278 2.97 22.24 12.34
N THR A 279 4.23 21.85 12.20
CA THR A 279 5.27 22.68 11.58
C THR A 279 6.23 21.80 10.78
N GLY A 280 7.06 22.41 9.94
CA GLY A 280 8.09 21.68 9.19
C GLY A 280 9.06 20.87 10.05
N ALA A 281 9.28 21.28 11.28
CA ALA A 281 10.11 20.54 12.26
C ALA A 281 9.58 19.13 12.56
N ALA A 282 8.29 18.85 12.37
CA ALA A 282 7.70 17.52 12.57
C ALA A 282 8.22 16.48 11.54
N CYS A 283 8.66 16.94 10.38
CA CYS A 283 9.17 16.11 9.29
C CYS A 283 10.67 15.86 9.46
N LEU A 284 11.08 14.83 10.20
CA LEU A 284 12.51 14.50 10.50
C LEU A 284 13.33 15.71 10.97
N GLY A 285 12.74 16.64 11.69
CA GLY A 285 13.35 17.87 12.12
C GLY A 285 13.42 18.97 11.06
N HIS A 286 13.31 18.64 9.76
CA HIS A 286 13.22 19.57 8.65
C HIS A 286 12.82 18.82 7.35
N PRO A 287 11.94 19.35 6.48
CA PRO A 287 11.55 18.69 5.21
C PRO A 287 12.76 18.31 4.32
N LEU A 288 13.80 19.15 4.25
CA LEU A 288 15.02 18.83 3.51
C LEU A 288 15.80 17.64 4.09
N ASN A 289 15.69 17.38 5.39
CA ASN A 289 16.30 16.17 6.01
C ASN A 289 15.66 14.90 5.46
N ALA A 290 14.33 14.89 5.33
CA ALA A 290 13.58 13.77 4.79
C ALA A 290 13.93 13.52 3.32
N ALA A 291 14.00 14.59 2.52
CA ALA A 291 14.41 14.50 1.12
C ALA A 291 15.87 14.03 0.97
N ALA A 292 16.79 14.49 1.82
CA ALA A 292 18.18 14.04 1.83
C ALA A 292 18.30 12.56 2.25
N TRP A 293 17.50 12.12 3.23
CA TRP A 293 17.42 10.70 3.56
C TRP A 293 16.94 9.85 2.37
N LEU A 294 15.91 10.31 1.67
CA LEU A 294 15.38 9.65 0.47
C LEU A 294 16.45 9.57 -0.63
N ALA A 295 17.12 10.69 -0.94
CA ALA A 295 18.17 10.75 -1.95
C ALA A 295 19.29 9.75 -1.68
N ARG A 296 19.81 9.70 -0.44
CA ARG A 296 20.82 8.70 -0.02
C ARG A 296 20.33 7.27 -0.16
N THR A 297 19.09 7.01 0.28
CA THR A 297 18.48 5.68 0.27
C THR A 297 18.32 5.16 -1.16
N LEU A 298 17.81 5.98 -2.06
CA LEU A 298 17.60 5.59 -3.46
C LEU A 298 18.92 5.48 -4.23
N ALA A 299 19.88 6.40 -4.01
CA ALA A 299 21.21 6.32 -4.62
C ALA A 299 21.93 5.02 -4.20
N ALA A 300 21.86 4.64 -2.92
CA ALA A 300 22.44 3.38 -2.42
C ALA A 300 21.77 2.14 -3.02
N ARG A 301 20.50 2.24 -3.46
CA ARG A 301 19.76 1.16 -4.14
C ARG A 301 19.98 1.16 -5.66
N GLY A 302 20.73 2.13 -6.20
CA GLY A 302 20.95 2.25 -7.65
C GLY A 302 19.77 2.90 -8.40
N GLU A 303 18.84 3.53 -7.72
CA GLU A 303 17.65 4.21 -8.25
C GLU A 303 17.66 5.71 -7.87
N PRO A 304 18.71 6.48 -8.18
CA PRO A 304 18.81 7.86 -7.71
C PRO A 304 17.68 8.74 -8.25
N LEU A 305 17.35 9.78 -7.48
CA LEU A 305 16.39 10.81 -7.90
C LEU A 305 16.93 11.60 -9.10
N ARG A 306 16.02 12.00 -9.99
CA ARG A 306 16.34 12.70 -11.23
C ARG A 306 15.71 14.09 -11.30
N ALA A 307 16.26 14.92 -12.14
CA ALA A 307 15.62 16.19 -12.50
C ALA A 307 14.18 15.95 -13.01
N GLY A 308 13.23 16.68 -12.49
CA GLY A 308 11.80 16.50 -12.74
C GLY A 308 11.08 15.60 -11.74
N ASP A 309 11.79 14.87 -10.85
CA ASP A 309 11.16 14.10 -9.81
C ASP A 309 10.51 15.00 -8.74
N LEU A 310 9.31 14.62 -8.31
CA LEU A 310 8.61 15.19 -7.18
C LEU A 310 8.95 14.41 -5.91
N ILE A 311 9.18 15.12 -4.81
CA ILE A 311 9.38 14.54 -3.48
C ILE A 311 8.28 15.05 -2.56
N LEU A 312 7.40 14.18 -2.07
CA LEU A 312 6.58 14.46 -0.89
C LEU A 312 7.42 14.17 0.34
N THR A 313 7.68 15.18 1.16
CA THR A 313 8.72 15.10 2.20
C THR A 313 8.28 14.40 3.48
N GLY A 314 6.97 14.21 3.65
CA GLY A 314 6.37 13.61 4.83
C GLY A 314 5.53 14.60 5.63
N ALA A 315 4.63 14.07 6.42
CA ALA A 315 3.63 14.81 7.16
C ALA A 315 4.21 15.87 8.11
N LEU A 316 3.65 17.06 8.07
CA LEU A 316 3.97 18.16 8.97
C LEU A 316 3.15 18.13 10.27
N GLY A 317 2.24 17.17 10.40
CA GLY A 317 1.40 16.95 11.57
C GLY A 317 0.66 15.62 11.50
N PRO A 318 -0.21 15.30 12.47
CA PRO A 318 -0.96 14.03 12.48
C PRO A 318 -1.84 13.85 11.24
N MET A 319 -1.88 12.61 10.70
CA MET A 319 -2.81 12.25 9.62
C MET A 319 -4.26 12.27 10.09
N VAL A 320 -5.19 12.60 9.19
CA VAL A 320 -6.62 12.74 9.47
C VAL A 320 -7.43 11.73 8.67
N ALA A 321 -8.22 10.90 9.34
CA ALA A 321 -9.11 9.94 8.66
C ALA A 321 -10.23 10.69 7.91
N LEU A 322 -10.48 10.29 6.68
CA LEU A 322 -11.49 10.91 5.83
C LEU A 322 -12.79 10.11 5.83
N LYS A 323 -13.89 10.84 5.76
CA LYS A 323 -15.23 10.28 5.53
C LYS A 323 -15.76 10.79 4.19
N PRO A 324 -16.60 10.02 3.50
CA PRO A 324 -17.30 10.50 2.31
C PRO A 324 -17.98 11.85 2.57
N GLY A 325 -17.85 12.78 1.62
CA GLY A 325 -18.33 14.16 1.72
C GLY A 325 -17.36 15.13 2.41
N ALA A 326 -16.14 14.70 2.75
CA ALA A 326 -15.13 15.57 3.36
C ALA A 326 -14.55 16.55 2.34
N ALA A 327 -14.66 17.86 2.61
CA ALA A 327 -13.90 18.91 1.94
C ALA A 327 -12.62 19.17 2.75
N VAL A 328 -11.47 18.83 2.16
CA VAL A 328 -10.14 18.88 2.82
C VAL A 328 -9.36 20.07 2.28
N THR A 329 -8.83 20.91 3.17
CA THR A 329 -7.93 21.99 2.80
C THR A 329 -6.69 21.97 3.68
N ALA A 330 -5.52 22.01 3.07
CA ALA A 330 -4.24 22.20 3.75
C ALA A 330 -3.70 23.59 3.46
N SER A 331 -3.09 24.22 4.45
CA SER A 331 -2.31 25.44 4.31
C SER A 331 -0.95 25.27 4.95
N VAL A 332 0.10 25.74 4.28
CA VAL A 332 1.48 25.81 4.79
C VAL A 332 1.98 27.24 4.64
N GLU A 333 2.46 27.81 5.74
CA GLU A 333 2.96 29.18 5.76
C GLU A 333 4.09 29.36 4.74
N GLY A 334 3.98 30.37 3.89
CA GLY A 334 4.91 30.65 2.79
C GLY A 334 4.64 29.87 1.49
N LEU A 335 3.82 28.81 1.51
CA LEU A 335 3.51 27.97 0.34
C LEU A 335 2.03 28.05 -0.10
N GLY A 336 1.16 28.72 0.67
CA GLY A 336 -0.25 28.89 0.30
C GLY A 336 -1.14 27.74 0.72
N THR A 337 -2.14 27.44 -0.10
CA THR A 337 -3.21 26.46 0.21
C THR A 337 -3.43 25.49 -0.94
N VAL A 338 -3.92 24.30 -0.61
CA VAL A 338 -4.34 23.27 -1.55
C VAL A 338 -5.56 22.53 -1.00
N ASN A 339 -6.45 22.07 -1.86
CA ASN A 339 -7.68 21.43 -1.41
C ASN A 339 -8.17 20.33 -2.36
N PHE A 340 -9.02 19.44 -1.85
CA PHE A 340 -9.79 18.48 -2.62
C PHE A 340 -11.08 18.12 -1.87
N THR A 341 -12.02 17.48 -2.58
CA THR A 341 -13.23 16.92 -1.96
C THR A 341 -13.21 15.41 -2.09
N PHE A 342 -13.51 14.70 -0.99
CA PHE A 342 -13.75 13.26 -1.02
C PHE A 342 -15.24 13.03 -1.29
N ASP A 343 -15.56 12.37 -2.41
CA ASP A 343 -16.95 12.20 -2.86
C ASP A 343 -17.84 11.57 -1.78
N GLY A 344 -19.01 12.12 -1.59
CA GLY A 344 -19.99 11.71 -0.58
C GLY A 344 -21.04 10.73 -1.08
N GLU A 345 -21.26 10.67 -2.39
CA GLU A 345 -22.28 9.81 -2.99
C GLU A 345 -21.64 8.57 -3.66
N ASN A 346 -22.39 7.46 -3.70
CA ASN A 346 -22.02 6.34 -4.55
C ASN A 346 -22.29 6.78 -6.00
N ALA A 347 -21.23 7.00 -6.77
CA ALA A 347 -21.33 7.25 -8.20
C ALA A 347 -21.94 6.05 -8.95
#